data_dbe3ca208de391fbcb8a811216a40b58
#
_entry.id   dbe3ca208de391fbcb8a811216a40b58
#
_cell.length_a   1.000
_cell.length_b   1.000
_cell.length_c   1.000
_cell.angle_alpha   90.00
_cell.angle_beta   90.00
_cell.angle_gamma   90.00
#
_symmetry.space_group_name_H-M   'P 1'
#
loop_
_entity.id
_entity.type
_entity.pdbx_description
1 polymer ?
#
loop_
_entity_poly.entity_id
_entity_poly.type
_entity_poly.pdbx_seq_one_letter_code
_entity_poly.pdbx_strand_id
1 'polypeptide(L)'
;MKYLTLYILFFCFCSLINGQEKKTFKIHTVAFYNLENLFDTINDPTKFDEASPIMEIKANRQDIYRKKISNMARVISDIGLDVTNNSPAIIGVSEIENREVLEDLVNDSLLINRDYGIVHYDSPDVRGIDVALLYQKKLFTPTSSSSHELKIYDDENHKRIYTRNQLLVSGKLDGDFIHIIVNHWPSRRGGEAKSRPKRIAAAKLNKHLVDSLQVINPYTKIFIMGDLNDNPNNASIKNVLKAQKNKRKVGLKGIYNPFIAFYKNGLGTTAYRDSWSLFDQIMITKSLLEKDYSSFRFYKAGIFNKQYLIQPTGTYKGYPFRSWSNGGFSNGFSDHFPVYVYIIKEVN
;
A
#
# COMPACT_ATOMS: atom_id res chain seq x y z
N MET A 1 69.44 22.79 23.19
CA MET A 1 68.75 21.47 23.06
C MET A 1 67.33 21.46 23.58
N LYS A 2 66.54 22.53 23.56
CA LYS A 2 65.17 22.55 24.05
C LYS A 2 64.09 22.79 22.96
N TYR A 3 64.47 22.92 21.70
CA TYR A 3 63.52 23.21 20.60
C TYR A 3 63.35 22.07 19.60
N LEU A 4 64.07 20.98 19.72
CA LEU A 4 63.98 19.84 18.79
C LEU A 4 62.87 18.84 19.15
N THR A 5 62.45 18.88 20.41
CA THR A 5 61.38 17.93 20.89
C THR A 5 59.97 18.41 20.59
N LEU A 6 59.76 19.69 20.26
CA LEU A 6 58.41 20.22 20.00
C LEU A 6 57.95 20.01 18.56
N TYR A 7 58.84 19.78 17.61
CA TYR A 7 58.51 19.52 16.21
C TYR A 7 58.10 18.07 15.91
N ILE A 8 58.49 17.14 16.75
CA ILE A 8 58.13 15.69 16.56
C ILE A 8 56.72 15.39 17.05
N LEU A 9 56.16 16.13 18.01
CA LEU A 9 54.80 15.96 18.49
C LEU A 9 53.73 16.52 17.55
N PHE A 10 54.08 17.46 16.67
CA PHE A 10 53.12 18.06 15.73
C PHE A 10 52.93 17.25 14.45
N PHE A 11 53.86 16.32 14.12
CA PHE A 11 53.81 15.53 12.89
C PHE A 11 53.04 14.21 13.04
N CYS A 12 52.72 13.78 14.27
CA CYS A 12 51.96 12.55 14.52
C CYS A 12 50.42 12.74 14.57
N PHE A 13 49.91 13.97 14.47
CA PHE A 13 48.46 14.23 14.59
C PHE A 13 47.72 14.35 13.24
N CYS A 14 48.45 14.30 12.11
CA CYS A 14 47.88 14.51 10.77
C CYS A 14 47.48 13.22 10.01
N SER A 15 47.52 12.03 10.61
CA SER A 15 47.34 10.76 9.85
C SER A 15 46.10 9.94 10.23
N LEU A 16 45.08 10.55 10.85
CA LEU A 16 43.80 9.85 11.11
C LEU A 16 42.59 10.64 10.59
N ILE A 17 42.71 11.25 9.42
CA ILE A 17 41.50 11.56 8.65
C ILE A 17 41.21 10.31 7.81
N ASN A 18 40.64 9.33 8.45
CA ASN A 18 39.88 8.30 7.72
C ASN A 18 38.72 9.04 7.09
N GLY A 19 38.83 9.39 5.83
CA GLY A 19 37.73 9.89 5.04
C GLY A 19 36.59 8.84 5.15
N GLN A 20 35.52 9.19 5.80
CA GLN A 20 34.33 8.35 5.85
C GLN A 20 33.91 8.16 4.39
N GLU A 21 34.07 6.94 3.84
CA GLU A 21 33.56 6.61 2.51
C GLU A 21 32.09 7.01 2.46
N LYS A 22 31.77 7.91 1.55
CA LYS A 22 30.39 8.39 1.38
C LYS A 22 29.56 7.24 0.83
N LYS A 23 28.82 6.56 1.72
CA LYS A 23 27.93 5.49 1.34
C LYS A 23 26.82 6.02 0.43
N THR A 24 26.66 5.39 -0.71
CA THR A 24 25.58 5.68 -1.66
C THR A 24 24.43 4.69 -1.45
N PHE A 25 23.20 5.18 -1.46
CA PHE A 25 22.01 4.34 -1.27
C PHE A 25 21.07 4.46 -2.44
N LYS A 26 20.57 3.31 -2.90
CA LYS A 26 19.40 3.23 -3.76
C LYS A 26 18.16 3.24 -2.87
N ILE A 27 17.14 4.01 -3.27
CA ILE A 27 15.87 4.13 -2.55
C ILE A 27 14.70 3.84 -3.48
N HIS A 28 13.73 3.04 -3.02
CA HIS A 28 12.48 2.79 -3.73
C HIS A 28 11.26 3.07 -2.86
N THR A 29 10.17 3.44 -3.52
CA THR A 29 8.86 3.59 -2.91
C THR A 29 8.05 2.32 -3.15
N VAL A 30 7.48 1.75 -2.08
CA VAL A 30 6.44 0.72 -2.12
C VAL A 30 5.18 1.36 -1.53
N ALA A 31 4.06 1.34 -2.27
CA ALA A 31 2.86 2.10 -1.92
C ALA A 31 1.60 1.23 -1.94
N PHE A 32 0.52 1.76 -1.37
CA PHE A 32 -0.84 1.24 -1.50
C PHE A 32 -1.82 2.41 -1.67
N TYR A 33 -2.83 2.22 -2.53
CA TYR A 33 -3.88 3.21 -2.76
C TYR A 33 -5.24 2.55 -3.05
N ASN A 34 -6.27 2.91 -2.30
CA ASN A 34 -7.67 2.62 -2.63
C ASN A 34 -8.13 3.64 -3.69
N LEU A 35 -8.61 3.18 -4.85
CA LEU A 35 -8.94 4.02 -6.00
C LEU A 35 -10.40 4.47 -6.03
N GLU A 36 -11.16 4.21 -4.95
CA GLU A 36 -12.57 4.62 -4.79
C GLU A 36 -13.42 4.26 -6.02
N ASN A 37 -13.74 2.97 -6.18
CA ASN A 37 -14.58 2.47 -7.27
C ASN A 37 -14.09 2.94 -8.66
N LEU A 38 -12.89 2.51 -9.06
CA LEU A 38 -12.37 2.68 -10.41
C LEU A 38 -13.01 1.63 -11.33
N PHE A 39 -14.15 1.97 -11.89
CA PHE A 39 -14.95 1.17 -12.80
C PHE A 39 -14.99 1.83 -14.17
N ASP A 40 -15.12 1.03 -15.23
CA ASP A 40 -15.34 1.53 -16.58
C ASP A 40 -16.82 1.92 -16.82
N THR A 41 -17.21 2.06 -18.06
CA THR A 41 -18.56 2.49 -18.45
C THR A 41 -19.38 1.39 -19.10
N ILE A 42 -18.85 0.15 -19.10
CA ILE A 42 -19.42 -1.02 -19.75
C ILE A 42 -19.97 -1.93 -18.64
N ASN A 43 -21.23 -2.33 -18.77
CA ASN A 43 -21.87 -3.23 -17.81
C ASN A 43 -21.37 -4.67 -17.96
N ASP A 44 -20.90 -5.28 -16.88
CA ASP A 44 -20.61 -6.73 -16.82
C ASP A 44 -21.87 -7.48 -16.39
N PRO A 45 -22.54 -8.22 -17.29
CA PRO A 45 -23.78 -8.92 -16.96
C PRO A 45 -23.60 -10.03 -15.92
N THR A 46 -22.39 -10.36 -15.52
CA THR A 46 -22.06 -11.39 -14.53
C THR A 46 -21.85 -10.83 -13.12
N LYS A 47 -21.78 -9.50 -12.98
CA LYS A 47 -21.54 -8.76 -11.74
C LYS A 47 -22.70 -7.80 -11.47
N PHE A 48 -22.75 -7.29 -10.25
CA PHE A 48 -23.68 -6.21 -9.89
C PHE A 48 -22.92 -4.86 -9.90
N ASP A 49 -22.31 -4.55 -11.04
CA ASP A 49 -21.52 -3.35 -11.24
C ASP A 49 -22.38 -2.11 -11.55
N GLU A 50 -23.68 -2.31 -11.88
CA GLU A 50 -24.65 -1.22 -12.00
C GLU A 50 -24.77 -0.38 -10.71
N ALA A 51 -24.38 -0.96 -9.56
CA ALA A 51 -24.30 -0.22 -8.30
C ALA A 51 -23.03 0.64 -8.17
N SER A 52 -22.14 0.60 -9.15
CA SER A 52 -20.96 1.49 -9.15
C SER A 52 -21.35 2.94 -9.45
N PRO A 53 -20.70 3.94 -8.84
CA PRO A 53 -21.07 5.34 -9.03
C PRO A 53 -21.01 5.81 -10.48
N ILE A 54 -20.10 5.27 -11.29
CA ILE A 54 -19.99 5.64 -12.72
C ILE A 54 -21.22 5.19 -13.51
N MET A 55 -21.80 4.04 -13.18
CA MET A 55 -22.95 3.49 -13.85
C MET A 55 -24.25 4.25 -13.52
N GLU A 56 -24.32 4.94 -12.38
CA GLU A 56 -25.41 5.82 -12.01
C GLU A 56 -25.42 7.15 -12.79
N ILE A 57 -24.28 7.54 -13.41
CA ILE A 57 -24.14 8.77 -14.19
C ILE A 57 -24.94 8.65 -15.49
N LYS A 58 -25.79 9.65 -15.79
CA LYS A 58 -26.67 9.65 -16.96
C LYS A 58 -26.04 10.24 -18.23
N ALA A 59 -25.03 11.08 -18.10
CA ALA A 59 -24.41 11.77 -19.24
C ALA A 59 -22.90 11.92 -19.05
N ASN A 60 -22.17 11.96 -20.16
CA ASN A 60 -20.70 12.18 -20.20
C ASN A 60 -19.89 11.13 -19.40
N ARG A 61 -20.42 9.91 -19.28
CA ARG A 61 -19.81 8.81 -18.51
C ARG A 61 -18.36 8.57 -18.92
N GLN A 62 -18.11 8.52 -20.24
CA GLN A 62 -16.79 8.25 -20.78
C GLN A 62 -15.77 9.35 -20.45
N ASP A 63 -16.19 10.62 -20.48
CA ASP A 63 -15.29 11.73 -20.14
C ASP A 63 -14.99 11.76 -18.64
N ILE A 64 -15.97 11.43 -17.80
CA ILE A 64 -15.81 11.28 -16.36
C ILE A 64 -14.84 10.12 -16.05
N TYR A 65 -15.01 8.99 -16.71
CA TYR A 65 -14.11 7.84 -16.58
C TYR A 65 -12.66 8.21 -16.91
N ARG A 66 -12.44 8.80 -18.10
CA ARG A 66 -11.09 9.26 -18.51
C ARG A 66 -10.51 10.25 -17.52
N LYS A 67 -11.34 11.18 -17.00
CA LYS A 67 -10.88 12.13 -15.99
C LYS A 67 -10.50 11.47 -14.69
N LYS A 68 -11.26 10.46 -14.24
CA LYS A 68 -10.93 9.68 -13.05
C LYS A 68 -9.63 8.91 -13.24
N ILE A 69 -9.44 8.24 -14.39
CA ILE A 69 -8.17 7.58 -14.75
C ILE A 69 -7.00 8.55 -14.61
N SER A 70 -7.09 9.73 -15.25
CA SER A 70 -6.03 10.74 -15.20
C SER A 70 -5.79 11.28 -13.78
N ASN A 71 -6.83 11.46 -12.97
CA ASN A 71 -6.68 11.86 -11.58
C ASN A 71 -5.94 10.78 -10.77
N MET A 72 -6.27 9.49 -10.95
CA MET A 72 -5.57 8.39 -10.28
C MET A 72 -4.11 8.28 -10.75
N ALA A 73 -3.88 8.39 -12.05
CA ALA A 73 -2.54 8.38 -12.63
C ALA A 73 -1.66 9.50 -12.06
N ARG A 74 -2.21 10.71 -11.91
CA ARG A 74 -1.51 11.84 -11.28
C ARG A 74 -1.07 11.50 -9.86
N VAL A 75 -1.97 10.97 -9.03
CA VAL A 75 -1.63 10.62 -7.65
C VAL A 75 -0.52 9.57 -7.61
N ILE A 76 -0.65 8.50 -8.40
CA ILE A 76 0.34 7.43 -8.46
C ILE A 76 1.69 7.96 -8.95
N SER A 77 1.71 8.85 -9.94
CA SER A 77 2.95 9.43 -10.45
C SER A 77 3.70 10.25 -9.41
N ASP A 78 2.97 10.89 -8.48
CA ASP A 78 3.53 11.81 -7.49
C ASP A 78 4.02 11.12 -6.21
N ILE A 79 3.53 9.91 -5.89
CA ILE A 79 3.91 9.21 -4.65
C ILE A 79 5.40 8.88 -4.64
N GLY A 80 6.15 9.50 -3.74
CA GLY A 80 7.58 9.27 -3.56
C GLY A 80 8.49 10.07 -4.48
N LEU A 81 7.94 10.81 -5.46
CA LEU A 81 8.69 11.55 -6.47
C LEU A 81 9.69 12.53 -5.87
N ASP A 82 9.32 13.21 -4.78
CA ASP A 82 10.14 14.20 -4.08
C ASP A 82 11.39 13.61 -3.36
N VAL A 83 11.43 12.28 -3.16
CA VAL A 83 12.53 11.59 -2.49
C VAL A 83 13.29 10.66 -3.44
N THR A 84 12.57 9.95 -4.30
CA THR A 84 13.17 8.91 -5.17
C THR A 84 13.38 9.38 -6.61
N ASN A 85 12.91 10.59 -6.98
CA ASN A 85 12.80 11.08 -8.36
C ASN A 85 12.07 10.09 -9.28
N ASN A 86 11.24 9.23 -8.71
CA ASN A 86 10.48 8.20 -9.42
C ASN A 86 9.13 7.95 -8.74
N SER A 87 8.16 7.47 -9.51
CA SER A 87 6.91 6.92 -9.01
C SER A 87 7.16 5.62 -8.24
N PRO A 88 6.20 5.05 -7.50
CA PRO A 88 6.40 3.81 -6.76
C PRO A 88 6.98 2.70 -7.64
N ALA A 89 8.01 2.01 -7.17
CA ALA A 89 8.51 0.80 -7.83
C ALA A 89 7.43 -0.29 -7.86
N ILE A 90 6.63 -0.34 -6.78
CA ILE A 90 5.52 -1.27 -6.57
C ILE A 90 4.39 -0.53 -5.88
N ILE A 91 3.16 -0.71 -6.37
CA ILE A 91 1.97 -0.19 -5.73
C ILE A 91 0.83 -1.21 -5.75
N GLY A 92 0.31 -1.56 -4.57
CA GLY A 92 -0.96 -2.26 -4.43
C GLY A 92 -2.13 -1.31 -4.61
N VAL A 93 -3.17 -1.73 -5.30
CA VAL A 93 -4.39 -0.94 -5.48
C VAL A 93 -5.61 -1.77 -5.12
N SER A 94 -6.69 -1.10 -4.74
CA SER A 94 -7.99 -1.72 -4.46
C SER A 94 -9.13 -0.87 -5.00
N GLU A 95 -10.33 -1.45 -4.99
CA GLU A 95 -11.53 -0.86 -5.58
C GLU A 95 -11.37 -0.58 -7.08
N ILE A 96 -10.81 -1.55 -7.75
CA ILE A 96 -10.78 -1.64 -9.21
C ILE A 96 -11.77 -2.71 -9.67
N GLU A 97 -12.31 -2.54 -10.85
CA GLU A 97 -13.29 -3.46 -11.41
C GLU A 97 -12.65 -4.65 -12.11
N ASN A 98 -11.80 -4.37 -13.09
CA ASN A 98 -11.27 -5.37 -14.01
C ASN A 98 -9.85 -5.04 -14.45
N ARG A 99 -9.30 -5.87 -15.34
CA ARG A 99 -7.95 -5.66 -15.88
C ARG A 99 -7.90 -4.47 -16.83
N GLU A 100 -8.95 -4.23 -17.59
CA GLU A 100 -9.04 -3.18 -18.59
C GLU A 100 -8.90 -1.79 -17.98
N VAL A 101 -9.55 -1.52 -16.82
CA VAL A 101 -9.38 -0.23 -16.12
C VAL A 101 -7.95 -0.03 -15.62
N LEU A 102 -7.24 -1.11 -15.30
CA LEU A 102 -5.82 -1.04 -14.92
C LEU A 102 -4.92 -0.78 -16.13
N GLU A 103 -5.24 -1.34 -17.28
CA GLU A 103 -4.52 -1.08 -18.54
C GLU A 103 -4.71 0.37 -18.97
N ASP A 104 -5.91 0.92 -18.87
CA ASP A 104 -6.17 2.33 -19.12
C ASP A 104 -5.38 3.22 -18.15
N LEU A 105 -5.33 2.85 -16.87
CA LEU A 105 -4.60 3.59 -15.84
C LEU A 105 -3.09 3.62 -16.10
N VAL A 106 -2.46 2.48 -16.38
CA VAL A 106 -1.01 2.43 -16.59
C VAL A 106 -0.58 3.03 -17.92
N ASN A 107 -1.50 3.12 -18.89
CA ASN A 107 -1.29 3.75 -20.18
C ASN A 107 -1.62 5.25 -20.21
N ASP A 108 -2.10 5.82 -19.10
CA ASP A 108 -2.26 7.29 -18.99
C ASP A 108 -0.90 7.98 -19.20
N SER A 109 -0.95 9.17 -19.81
CA SER A 109 0.23 9.96 -20.19
C SER A 109 1.22 10.22 -19.03
N LEU A 110 0.75 10.24 -17.79
CA LEU A 110 1.56 10.46 -16.60
C LEU A 110 2.29 9.18 -16.13
N LEU A 111 1.83 7.99 -16.54
CA LEU A 111 2.37 6.72 -16.09
C LEU A 111 3.01 5.89 -17.21
N ILE A 112 2.65 6.11 -18.48
CA ILE A 112 3.09 5.29 -19.62
C ILE A 112 4.61 5.13 -19.71
N ASN A 113 5.37 6.18 -19.42
CA ASN A 113 6.84 6.15 -19.43
C ASN A 113 7.45 5.40 -18.22
N ARG A 114 6.64 4.97 -17.26
CA ARG A 114 7.07 4.14 -16.11
C ARG A 114 7.00 2.66 -16.42
N ASP A 115 6.33 2.28 -17.51
CA ASP A 115 6.13 0.91 -17.98
C ASP A 115 5.70 -0.04 -16.85
N TYR A 116 4.53 0.26 -16.28
CA TYR A 116 3.97 -0.59 -15.25
C TYR A 116 3.44 -1.90 -15.81
N GLY A 117 3.85 -3.02 -15.19
CA GLY A 117 3.19 -4.31 -15.32
C GLY A 117 2.04 -4.43 -14.32
N ILE A 118 1.13 -5.35 -14.58
CA ILE A 118 -0.09 -5.58 -13.82
C ILE A 118 -0.15 -7.04 -13.40
N VAL A 119 -0.39 -7.29 -12.09
CA VAL A 119 -0.87 -8.60 -11.59
C VAL A 119 -2.26 -8.40 -11.01
N HIS A 120 -3.23 -9.04 -11.64
CA HIS A 120 -4.65 -8.97 -11.28
C HIS A 120 -5.31 -10.33 -11.44
N TYR A 121 -6.28 -10.63 -10.59
CA TYR A 121 -7.19 -11.77 -10.66
C TYR A 121 -8.58 -11.33 -10.23
N ASP A 122 -9.58 -11.75 -10.95
CA ASP A 122 -10.97 -11.54 -10.55
C ASP A 122 -11.24 -12.24 -9.23
N SER A 123 -11.95 -11.57 -8.36
CA SER A 123 -12.44 -12.14 -7.10
C SER A 123 -13.95 -12.38 -7.15
N PRO A 124 -14.49 -13.20 -6.23
CA PRO A 124 -15.91 -13.52 -6.23
C PRO A 124 -16.78 -12.40 -5.63
N ASP A 125 -16.28 -11.19 -5.42
CA ASP A 125 -17.11 -10.05 -4.95
C ASP A 125 -18.24 -9.80 -5.95
N VAL A 126 -19.46 -9.78 -5.47
CA VAL A 126 -20.65 -9.68 -6.33
C VAL A 126 -20.75 -8.36 -7.10
N ARG A 127 -20.03 -7.32 -6.66
CA ARG A 127 -19.99 -6.01 -7.30
C ARG A 127 -18.85 -5.88 -8.33
N GLY A 128 -18.02 -6.93 -8.49
CA GLY A 128 -16.83 -6.85 -9.34
C GLY A 128 -15.68 -6.04 -8.76
N ILE A 129 -15.60 -5.89 -7.43
CA ILE A 129 -14.50 -5.14 -6.80
C ILE A 129 -13.31 -6.04 -6.55
N ASP A 130 -12.11 -5.62 -7.00
CA ASP A 130 -10.88 -6.38 -6.90
C ASP A 130 -9.72 -5.62 -6.26
N VAL A 131 -8.60 -6.32 -6.12
CA VAL A 131 -7.28 -5.79 -5.78
C VAL A 131 -6.28 -6.15 -6.87
N ALA A 132 -5.26 -5.32 -7.04
CA ALA A 132 -4.18 -5.59 -7.99
C ALA A 132 -2.83 -5.10 -7.48
N LEU A 133 -1.77 -5.54 -8.13
CA LEU A 133 -0.41 -5.03 -7.98
C LEU A 133 0.06 -4.44 -9.29
N LEU A 134 0.46 -3.16 -9.26
CA LEU A 134 1.16 -2.48 -10.34
C LEU A 134 2.65 -2.40 -9.98
N TYR A 135 3.53 -2.62 -10.94
CA TYR A 135 4.97 -2.62 -10.71
C TYR A 135 5.74 -2.10 -11.92
N GLN A 136 6.78 -1.31 -11.70
CA GLN A 136 7.67 -0.89 -12.79
C GLN A 136 8.49 -2.10 -13.28
N LYS A 137 8.29 -2.55 -14.53
CA LYS A 137 8.95 -3.75 -15.10
C LYS A 137 10.47 -3.67 -15.06
N LYS A 138 11.03 -2.46 -15.15
CA LYS A 138 12.48 -2.23 -15.04
C LYS A 138 13.03 -2.55 -13.63
N LEU A 139 12.21 -2.43 -12.59
CA LEU A 139 12.63 -2.53 -11.18
C LEU A 139 12.21 -3.85 -10.53
N PHE A 140 11.03 -4.35 -10.87
CA PHE A 140 10.48 -5.56 -10.27
C PHE A 140 10.11 -6.59 -11.32
N THR A 141 10.54 -7.83 -11.09
CA THR A 141 10.22 -8.99 -11.93
C THR A 141 9.43 -10.00 -11.10
N PRO A 142 8.11 -10.14 -11.30
CA PRO A 142 7.32 -11.19 -10.68
C PRO A 142 7.83 -12.57 -11.09
N THR A 143 7.90 -13.51 -10.14
CA THR A 143 8.26 -14.91 -10.38
C THR A 143 7.08 -15.85 -10.16
N SER A 144 6.15 -15.46 -9.31
CA SER A 144 4.88 -16.17 -9.09
C SER A 144 3.82 -15.23 -8.52
N SER A 145 2.57 -15.57 -8.78
CA SER A 145 1.42 -14.89 -8.18
C SER A 145 0.29 -15.87 -7.93
N SER A 146 -0.55 -15.58 -6.94
CA SER A 146 -1.72 -16.38 -6.60
C SER A 146 -2.79 -15.53 -5.94
N SER A 147 -4.05 -15.88 -6.18
CA SER A 147 -5.24 -15.28 -5.58
C SER A 147 -5.82 -16.22 -4.54
N HIS A 148 -6.03 -15.71 -3.32
CA HIS A 148 -6.47 -16.51 -2.17
C HIS A 148 -7.86 -16.08 -1.72
N GLU A 149 -8.80 -16.98 -1.89
CA GLU A 149 -10.21 -16.73 -1.58
C GLU A 149 -10.46 -16.61 -0.08
N LEU A 150 -11.10 -15.51 0.34
CA LEU A 150 -11.58 -15.33 1.70
C LEU A 150 -12.94 -16.00 1.89
N LYS A 151 -12.94 -17.16 2.54
CA LYS A 151 -14.17 -17.93 2.83
C LYS A 151 -14.82 -17.45 4.12
N ILE A 152 -15.90 -16.67 4.00
CA ILE A 152 -16.70 -16.17 5.13
C ILE A 152 -18.17 -16.46 4.91
N TYR A 153 -18.90 -16.56 6.01
CA TYR A 153 -20.32 -16.88 6.04
C TYR A 153 -21.05 -15.88 6.91
N ASP A 154 -22.31 -15.71 6.64
CA ASP A 154 -23.19 -14.91 7.48
C ASP A 154 -23.48 -15.65 8.79
N ASP A 155 -23.41 -14.96 9.91
CA ASP A 155 -23.55 -15.58 11.23
C ASP A 155 -25.00 -16.01 11.53
N GLU A 156 -26.01 -15.40 10.87
CA GLU A 156 -27.44 -15.64 11.13
C GLU A 156 -27.99 -16.78 10.27
N ASN A 157 -27.63 -16.79 8.98
CA ASN A 157 -28.25 -17.72 8.00
C ASN A 157 -27.24 -18.69 7.37
N HIS A 158 -25.98 -18.63 7.77
CA HIS A 158 -24.86 -19.45 7.28
C HIS A 158 -24.63 -19.39 5.76
N LYS A 159 -25.20 -18.39 5.07
CA LYS A 159 -24.96 -18.21 3.63
C LYS A 159 -23.56 -17.70 3.38
N ARG A 160 -22.99 -18.17 2.29
CA ARG A 160 -21.68 -17.71 1.81
C ARG A 160 -21.73 -16.22 1.50
N ILE A 161 -20.72 -15.47 1.99
CA ILE A 161 -20.49 -14.08 1.63
C ILE A 161 -19.31 -14.04 0.67
N TYR A 162 -19.56 -13.62 -0.55
CA TYR A 162 -18.53 -13.42 -1.57
C TYR A 162 -17.89 -12.04 -1.40
N THR A 163 -16.57 -11.99 -1.46
CA THR A 163 -15.80 -10.78 -1.21
C THR A 163 -14.44 -10.87 -1.91
N ARG A 164 -13.63 -9.82 -1.80
CA ARG A 164 -12.30 -9.74 -2.44
C ARG A 164 -11.36 -10.81 -1.93
N ASN A 165 -10.62 -11.38 -2.85
CA ASN A 165 -9.50 -12.27 -2.56
C ASN A 165 -8.29 -11.49 -2.03
N GLN A 166 -7.33 -12.19 -1.42
CA GLN A 166 -6.02 -11.64 -1.09
C GLN A 166 -5.04 -12.03 -2.19
N LEU A 167 -4.36 -11.05 -2.78
CA LEU A 167 -3.41 -11.28 -3.85
C LEU A 167 -1.99 -11.44 -3.26
N LEU A 168 -1.35 -12.56 -3.50
CA LEU A 168 0.06 -12.79 -3.18
C LEU A 168 0.90 -12.73 -4.46
N VAL A 169 1.91 -11.88 -4.49
CA VAL A 169 2.90 -11.79 -5.57
C VAL A 169 4.31 -11.94 -4.99
N SER A 170 5.10 -12.80 -5.59
CA SER A 170 6.50 -13.00 -5.26
C SER A 170 7.38 -12.61 -6.44
N GLY A 171 8.55 -12.02 -6.18
CA GLY A 171 9.42 -11.58 -7.26
C GLY A 171 10.70 -10.93 -6.78
N LYS A 172 11.48 -10.41 -7.72
CA LYS A 172 12.77 -9.75 -7.46
C LYS A 172 12.66 -8.25 -7.71
N LEU A 173 12.90 -7.45 -6.67
CA LEU A 173 13.05 -6.00 -6.75
C LEU A 173 14.54 -5.67 -6.75
N ASP A 174 15.06 -5.21 -7.88
CA ASP A 174 16.51 -4.94 -8.05
C ASP A 174 17.39 -6.10 -7.51
N GLY A 175 17.00 -7.33 -7.81
CA GLY A 175 17.70 -8.55 -7.38
C GLY A 175 17.28 -9.12 -6.02
N ASP A 176 16.69 -8.35 -5.12
CA ASP A 176 16.22 -8.80 -3.82
C ASP A 176 14.87 -9.52 -3.92
N PHE A 177 14.80 -10.74 -3.41
CA PHE A 177 13.55 -11.50 -3.42
C PHE A 177 12.60 -11.01 -2.33
N ILE A 178 11.38 -10.66 -2.73
CA ILE A 178 10.35 -10.13 -1.85
C ILE A 178 8.99 -10.75 -2.16
N HIS A 179 8.08 -10.69 -1.17
CA HIS A 179 6.68 -11.04 -1.34
C HIS A 179 5.80 -9.84 -0.99
N ILE A 180 4.72 -9.69 -1.73
CA ILE A 180 3.72 -8.64 -1.52
C ILE A 180 2.35 -9.30 -1.38
N ILE A 181 1.62 -8.98 -0.31
CA ILE A 181 0.23 -9.39 -0.12
C ILE A 181 -0.62 -8.13 -0.19
N VAL A 182 -1.48 -8.04 -1.23
CA VAL A 182 -2.42 -6.93 -1.41
C VAL A 182 -3.79 -7.35 -0.90
N ASN A 183 -4.39 -6.48 -0.10
CA ASN A 183 -5.62 -6.73 0.63
C ASN A 183 -6.65 -5.64 0.41
N HIS A 184 -7.94 -6.04 0.37
CA HIS A 184 -9.06 -5.18 0.66
C HIS A 184 -10.05 -5.97 1.51
N TRP A 185 -9.99 -5.79 2.83
CA TRP A 185 -10.78 -6.58 3.76
C TRP A 185 -12.25 -6.14 3.80
N PRO A 186 -13.17 -6.99 4.33
CA PRO A 186 -14.57 -6.66 4.44
C PRO A 186 -14.82 -5.34 5.18
N SER A 187 -15.65 -4.48 4.58
CA SER A 187 -15.97 -3.16 5.13
C SER A 187 -16.74 -3.25 6.45
N ARG A 188 -16.87 -2.11 7.13
CA ARG A 188 -17.63 -1.97 8.37
C ARG A 188 -19.15 -1.87 8.16
N ARG A 189 -19.67 -2.38 7.04
CA ARG A 189 -21.10 -2.37 6.73
C ARG A 189 -21.90 -3.05 7.85
N GLY A 190 -22.93 -2.36 8.35
CA GLY A 190 -23.72 -2.80 9.51
C GLY A 190 -23.07 -2.51 10.86
N GLY A 191 -21.95 -1.77 10.89
CA GLY A 191 -21.21 -1.38 12.10
C GLY A 191 -19.96 -2.22 12.35
N GLU A 192 -19.04 -1.64 13.13
CA GLU A 192 -17.74 -2.26 13.40
C GLU A 192 -17.88 -3.61 14.11
N ALA A 193 -18.71 -3.68 15.14
CA ALA A 193 -18.88 -4.89 15.96
C ALA A 193 -19.46 -6.05 15.16
N LYS A 194 -20.52 -5.81 14.36
CA LYS A 194 -21.18 -6.84 13.53
C LYS A 194 -20.25 -7.35 12.41
N SER A 195 -19.43 -6.47 11.83
CA SER A 195 -18.55 -6.84 10.71
C SER A 195 -17.15 -7.33 11.16
N ARG A 196 -16.78 -7.16 12.43
CA ARG A 196 -15.46 -7.54 13.00
C ARG A 196 -15.07 -9.00 12.74
N PRO A 197 -15.95 -10.02 12.88
CA PRO A 197 -15.58 -11.42 12.62
C PRO A 197 -15.07 -11.64 11.20
N LYS A 198 -15.62 -10.93 10.21
CA LYS A 198 -15.21 -11.02 8.80
C LYS A 198 -13.78 -10.50 8.59
N ARG A 199 -13.40 -9.39 9.25
CA ARG A 199 -12.02 -8.87 9.20
C ARG A 199 -11.04 -9.71 10.00
N ILE A 200 -11.47 -10.34 11.10
CA ILE A 200 -10.68 -11.35 11.81
C ILE A 200 -10.40 -12.56 10.91
N ALA A 201 -11.40 -13.03 10.14
CA ALA A 201 -11.20 -14.10 9.16
C ALA A 201 -10.20 -13.70 8.07
N ALA A 202 -10.30 -12.47 7.55
CA ALA A 202 -9.35 -11.93 6.57
C ALA A 202 -7.92 -11.85 7.14
N ALA A 203 -7.78 -11.40 8.39
CA ALA A 203 -6.50 -11.37 9.08
C ALA A 203 -5.91 -12.78 9.32
N LYS A 204 -6.74 -13.78 9.61
CA LYS A 204 -6.30 -15.19 9.74
C LYS A 204 -5.78 -15.73 8.42
N LEU A 205 -6.48 -15.48 7.30
CA LEU A 205 -6.00 -15.87 5.97
C LEU A 205 -4.66 -15.19 5.66
N ASN A 206 -4.55 -13.88 5.91
CA ASN A 206 -3.30 -13.15 5.71
C ASN A 206 -2.16 -13.73 6.57
N LYS A 207 -2.44 -14.01 7.86
CA LYS A 207 -1.45 -14.62 8.76
C LYS A 207 -1.01 -16.00 8.27
N HIS A 208 -1.92 -16.81 7.74
CA HIS A 208 -1.62 -18.11 7.16
C HIS A 208 -0.66 -17.98 5.96
N LEU A 209 -0.89 -17.02 5.06
CA LEU A 209 0.01 -16.74 3.93
C LEU A 209 1.40 -16.35 4.41
N VAL A 210 1.48 -15.43 5.37
CA VAL A 210 2.76 -15.02 5.97
C VAL A 210 3.49 -16.20 6.61
N ASP A 211 2.78 -17.00 7.41
CA ASP A 211 3.37 -18.15 8.09
C ASP A 211 3.87 -19.20 7.11
N SER A 212 3.12 -19.50 6.05
CA SER A 212 3.51 -20.45 5.01
C SER A 212 4.81 -20.03 4.32
N LEU A 213 4.97 -18.75 3.99
CA LEU A 213 6.21 -18.21 3.43
C LEU A 213 7.37 -18.29 4.43
N GLN A 214 7.11 -18.00 5.71
CA GLN A 214 8.12 -18.04 6.77
C GLN A 214 8.49 -19.45 7.25
N VAL A 215 7.69 -20.47 6.93
CA VAL A 215 8.06 -21.87 7.09
C VAL A 215 9.17 -22.24 6.09
N ILE A 216 9.03 -21.76 4.85
CA ILE A 216 10.03 -21.99 3.78
C ILE A 216 11.32 -21.22 4.07
N ASN A 217 11.19 -19.94 4.40
CA ASN A 217 12.32 -19.08 4.75
C ASN A 217 11.94 -18.08 5.85
N PRO A 218 12.38 -18.25 7.10
CA PRO A 218 12.03 -17.35 8.20
C PRO A 218 12.58 -15.93 8.03
N TYR A 219 13.56 -15.72 7.15
CA TYR A 219 14.15 -14.42 6.81
C TYR A 219 13.50 -13.77 5.58
N THR A 220 12.38 -14.30 5.11
CA THR A 220 11.71 -13.74 3.93
C THR A 220 11.20 -12.33 4.16
N LYS A 221 11.33 -11.49 3.13
CA LYS A 221 10.86 -10.10 3.12
C LYS A 221 9.43 -10.05 2.59
N ILE A 222 8.48 -9.72 3.44
CA ILE A 222 7.07 -9.64 3.08
C ILE A 222 6.55 -8.24 3.36
N PHE A 223 5.85 -7.66 2.37
CA PHE A 223 5.03 -6.48 2.51
C PHE A 223 3.56 -6.92 2.56
N ILE A 224 2.85 -6.53 3.60
CA ILE A 224 1.43 -6.76 3.78
C ILE A 224 0.77 -5.40 3.67
N MET A 225 0.05 -5.15 2.59
CA MET A 225 -0.54 -3.84 2.31
C MET A 225 -2.02 -3.95 1.99
N GLY A 226 -2.76 -2.88 2.21
CA GLY A 226 -4.17 -2.84 1.82
C GLY A 226 -4.99 -1.84 2.59
N ASP A 227 -6.23 -1.67 2.11
CA ASP A 227 -7.35 -1.18 2.90
C ASP A 227 -7.85 -2.33 3.77
N LEU A 228 -7.48 -2.30 5.04
CA LEU A 228 -7.80 -3.37 5.99
C LEU A 228 -9.16 -3.13 6.68
N ASN A 229 -9.82 -2.01 6.38
CA ASN A 229 -11.08 -1.60 7.02
C ASN A 229 -11.04 -1.66 8.56
N ASP A 230 -9.84 -1.78 9.13
CA ASP A 230 -9.54 -1.79 10.56
C ASP A 230 -8.34 -0.89 10.87
N ASN A 231 -8.45 -0.17 11.98
CA ASN A 231 -7.36 0.64 12.50
C ASN A 231 -6.23 -0.26 13.07
N PRO A 232 -5.00 0.24 13.18
CA PRO A 232 -3.86 -0.52 13.70
C PRO A 232 -4.04 -1.11 15.11
N ASN A 233 -4.97 -0.61 15.89
CA ASN A 233 -5.29 -1.10 17.26
C ASN A 233 -6.43 -2.12 17.30
N ASN A 234 -7.12 -2.39 16.17
CA ASN A 234 -8.20 -3.38 16.13
C ASN A 234 -7.68 -4.81 16.29
N ALA A 235 -8.58 -5.71 16.69
CA ALA A 235 -8.24 -7.10 17.04
C ALA A 235 -7.59 -7.88 15.89
N SER A 236 -8.01 -7.64 14.64
CA SER A 236 -7.43 -8.24 13.43
C SER A 236 -5.93 -7.97 13.32
N ILE A 237 -5.51 -6.73 13.57
CA ILE A 237 -4.10 -6.31 13.47
C ILE A 237 -3.34 -6.66 14.75
N LYS A 238 -3.91 -6.29 15.92
CA LYS A 238 -3.24 -6.41 17.21
C LYS A 238 -3.15 -7.87 17.70
N ASN A 239 -4.24 -8.63 17.59
CA ASN A 239 -4.34 -9.96 18.20
C ASN A 239 -4.07 -11.09 17.18
N VAL A 240 -4.54 -10.96 15.91
CA VAL A 240 -4.37 -11.98 14.89
C VAL A 240 -3.02 -11.86 14.22
N LEU A 241 -2.72 -10.70 13.58
CA LEU A 241 -1.42 -10.47 12.95
C LEU A 241 -0.31 -10.24 13.98
N LYS A 242 -0.65 -9.86 15.21
CA LYS A 242 0.29 -9.54 16.30
C LYS A 242 1.34 -8.49 15.90
N ALA A 243 0.92 -7.54 15.06
CA ALA A 243 1.79 -6.51 14.52
C ALA A 243 2.32 -5.57 15.63
N GLN A 244 3.62 -5.31 15.61
CA GLN A 244 4.35 -4.56 16.63
C GLN A 244 4.63 -3.12 16.19
N LYS A 245 4.53 -2.14 17.12
CA LYS A 245 4.92 -0.75 16.89
C LYS A 245 6.43 -0.49 17.09
N ASN A 246 7.08 -1.33 17.87
CA ASN A 246 8.48 -1.16 18.24
C ASN A 246 9.35 -2.15 17.45
N LYS A 247 10.20 -1.63 16.58
CA LYS A 247 11.12 -2.42 15.75
C LYS A 247 11.98 -3.40 16.57
N ARG A 248 12.41 -3.01 17.79
CA ARG A 248 13.24 -3.85 18.67
C ARG A 248 12.50 -5.05 19.27
N LYS A 249 11.15 -4.98 19.34
CA LYS A 249 10.31 -6.06 19.88
C LYS A 249 9.82 -7.04 18.82
N VAL A 250 10.14 -6.79 17.54
CA VAL A 250 9.76 -7.68 16.43
C VAL A 250 10.71 -8.87 16.41
N GLY A 251 10.19 -10.07 16.73
CA GLY A 251 10.94 -11.32 16.61
C GLY A 251 11.13 -11.76 15.16
N LEU A 252 11.90 -12.81 14.91
CA LEU A 252 12.29 -13.28 13.57
C LEU A 252 11.10 -13.46 12.62
N LYS A 253 10.02 -14.11 13.06
CA LYS A 253 8.78 -14.29 12.29
C LYS A 253 7.72 -13.20 12.58
N GLY A 254 8.14 -12.11 13.21
CA GLY A 254 7.24 -11.02 13.63
C GLY A 254 6.95 -10.02 12.51
N ILE A 255 5.89 -9.27 12.71
CA ILE A 255 5.40 -8.23 11.81
C ILE A 255 5.57 -6.87 12.49
N TYR A 256 6.13 -5.91 11.78
CA TYR A 256 6.21 -4.51 12.18
C TYR A 256 5.16 -3.69 11.42
N ASN A 257 4.43 -2.86 12.17
CA ASN A 257 3.47 -1.93 11.58
C ASN A 257 3.87 -0.48 11.92
N PRO A 258 4.46 0.25 10.99
CA PRO A 258 4.84 1.66 11.20
C PRO A 258 3.62 2.56 11.42
N PHE A 259 2.45 2.20 10.89
CA PHE A 259 1.23 3.01 10.95
C PHE A 259 0.58 3.05 12.34
N ILE A 260 0.96 2.15 13.26
CA ILE A 260 0.54 2.26 14.68
C ILE A 260 0.96 3.61 15.28
N ALA A 261 2.14 4.12 14.92
CA ALA A 261 2.61 5.42 15.41
C ALA A 261 1.79 6.57 14.81
N PHE A 262 1.48 6.52 13.51
CA PHE A 262 0.64 7.52 12.83
C PHE A 262 -0.76 7.59 13.48
N TYR A 263 -1.41 6.43 13.64
CA TYR A 263 -2.72 6.35 14.26
C TYR A 263 -2.74 6.90 15.70
N LYS A 264 -1.73 6.62 16.50
CA LYS A 264 -1.60 7.16 17.86
C LYS A 264 -1.45 8.68 17.90
N ASN A 265 -0.92 9.26 16.83
CA ASN A 265 -0.78 10.71 16.67
C ASN A 265 -2.02 11.35 16.01
N GLY A 266 -3.14 10.63 15.92
CA GLY A 266 -4.40 11.14 15.37
C GLY A 266 -4.45 11.22 13.85
N LEU A 267 -3.48 10.62 13.13
CA LEU A 267 -3.47 10.61 11.67
C LEU A 267 -4.31 9.46 11.13
N GLY A 268 -4.99 9.71 10.01
CA GLY A 268 -5.81 8.74 9.31
C GLY A 268 -5.65 8.84 7.80
N THR A 269 -6.19 7.85 7.10
CA THR A 269 -6.21 7.82 5.62
C THR A 269 -7.60 8.10 5.06
N THR A 270 -8.65 7.89 5.84
CA THR A 270 -10.05 8.19 5.48
C THR A 270 -10.78 8.79 6.67
N ALA A 271 -11.86 9.54 6.41
CA ALA A 271 -12.65 10.19 7.44
C ALA A 271 -14.14 9.95 7.23
N TYR A 272 -14.86 9.71 8.33
CA TYR A 272 -16.29 9.55 8.34
C TYR A 272 -16.88 10.18 9.61
N ARG A 273 -17.88 11.09 9.48
CA ARG A 273 -18.54 11.78 10.60
C ARG A 273 -17.53 12.35 11.60
N ASP A 274 -16.57 13.14 11.09
CA ASP A 274 -15.47 13.79 11.85
C ASP A 274 -14.55 12.85 12.60
N SER A 275 -14.63 11.55 12.33
CA SER A 275 -13.73 10.55 12.87
C SER A 275 -12.75 10.04 11.81
N TRP A 276 -11.46 10.19 12.08
CA TRP A 276 -10.39 9.69 11.23
C TRP A 276 -10.10 8.23 11.50
N SER A 277 -9.97 7.46 10.43
CA SER A 277 -9.55 6.06 10.46
C SER A 277 -8.29 5.88 9.62
N LEU A 278 -7.43 4.97 10.08
CA LEU A 278 -6.22 4.59 9.37
C LEU A 278 -6.37 3.15 8.90
N PHE A 279 -7.14 2.96 7.83
CA PHE A 279 -7.47 1.65 7.27
C PHE A 279 -6.40 1.16 6.29
N ASP A 280 -5.77 2.10 5.57
CA ASP A 280 -4.72 1.82 4.62
C ASP A 280 -3.38 1.69 5.37
N GLN A 281 -2.75 0.53 5.26
CA GLN A 281 -1.55 0.21 6.01
C GLN A 281 -0.58 -0.62 5.15
N ILE A 282 0.71 -0.46 5.40
CA ILE A 282 1.77 -1.33 4.89
C ILE A 282 2.56 -1.85 6.10
N MET A 283 2.42 -3.13 6.38
CA MET A 283 3.17 -3.85 7.40
C MET A 283 4.29 -4.65 6.77
N ILE A 284 5.35 -4.92 7.51
CA ILE A 284 6.53 -5.60 7.01
C ILE A 284 7.06 -6.66 7.98
N THR A 285 7.72 -7.69 7.47
CA THR A 285 8.38 -8.69 8.30
C THR A 285 9.72 -8.19 8.86
N LYS A 286 10.22 -8.89 9.89
CA LYS A 286 11.46 -8.57 10.62
C LYS A 286 12.66 -8.39 9.71
N SER A 287 12.78 -9.17 8.64
CA SER A 287 13.91 -9.13 7.70
C SER A 287 14.13 -7.78 7.04
N LEU A 288 13.04 -7.01 6.86
CA LEU A 288 13.11 -5.62 6.38
C LEU A 288 13.57 -4.62 7.45
N LEU A 289 13.79 -5.03 8.69
CA LEU A 289 14.25 -4.20 9.79
C LEU A 289 15.72 -4.42 10.15
N GLU A 290 16.37 -5.42 9.55
CA GLU A 290 17.76 -5.72 9.83
C GLU A 290 18.68 -4.56 9.40
N LYS A 291 19.83 -4.45 10.06
CA LYS A 291 20.79 -3.36 9.80
C LYS A 291 21.77 -3.70 8.67
N ASP A 292 21.57 -4.79 8.00
CA ASP A 292 22.29 -5.17 6.80
C ASP A 292 21.78 -4.34 5.62
N TYR A 293 22.64 -3.50 5.06
CA TYR A 293 22.34 -2.64 3.91
C TYR A 293 22.67 -3.29 2.57
N SER A 294 23.23 -4.49 2.56
CA SER A 294 23.51 -5.23 1.32
C SER A 294 22.22 -5.62 0.57
N SER A 295 21.09 -5.56 1.26
CA SER A 295 19.77 -5.82 0.72
C SER A 295 18.74 -4.76 1.17
N PHE A 296 17.63 -4.64 0.44
CA PHE A 296 16.60 -3.63 0.79
C PHE A 296 16.06 -3.81 2.19
N ARG A 297 15.99 -2.70 2.88
CA ARG A 297 15.45 -2.59 4.23
C ARG A 297 14.52 -1.37 4.35
N PHE A 298 13.64 -1.42 5.32
CA PHE A 298 12.73 -0.33 5.65
C PHE A 298 13.49 0.92 6.12
N TYR A 299 13.16 2.03 5.53
CA TYR A 299 13.67 3.34 5.91
C TYR A 299 12.61 4.16 6.65
N LYS A 300 11.52 4.53 5.97
CA LYS A 300 10.47 5.43 6.48
C LYS A 300 9.12 5.04 5.92
N ALA A 301 8.03 5.33 6.66
CA ALA A 301 6.65 5.26 6.17
C ALA A 301 6.02 6.65 6.11
N GLY A 302 4.95 6.80 5.34
CA GLY A 302 4.19 8.03 5.26
C GLY A 302 2.76 7.82 4.75
N ILE A 303 1.94 8.84 4.97
CA ILE A 303 0.63 9.03 4.34
C ILE A 303 0.83 10.12 3.29
N PHE A 304 0.41 9.86 2.06
CA PHE A 304 0.54 10.81 0.97
C PHE A 304 -0.71 11.69 0.90
N ASN A 305 -0.65 12.84 1.56
CA ASN A 305 -1.76 13.79 1.71
C ASN A 305 -1.39 15.19 1.22
N LYS A 306 -0.88 15.27 -0.01
CA LYS A 306 -0.59 16.56 -0.67
C LYS A 306 -1.85 17.43 -0.71
N GLN A 307 -1.68 18.76 -0.71
CA GLN A 307 -2.77 19.74 -0.63
C GLN A 307 -3.89 19.51 -1.67
N TYR A 308 -3.54 19.08 -2.88
CA TYR A 308 -4.53 18.83 -3.93
C TYR A 308 -5.42 17.59 -3.68
N LEU A 309 -5.01 16.67 -2.78
CA LEU A 309 -5.81 15.52 -2.35
C LEU A 309 -6.79 15.85 -1.23
N ILE A 310 -6.76 17.08 -0.72
CA ILE A 310 -7.57 17.51 0.42
C ILE A 310 -8.76 18.32 -0.09
N GLN A 311 -9.96 17.97 0.37
CA GLN A 311 -11.17 18.71 0.06
C GLN A 311 -11.02 20.19 0.51
N PRO A 312 -11.05 21.15 -0.42
CA PRO A 312 -10.68 22.52 -0.09
C PRO A 312 -11.80 23.31 0.63
N THR A 313 -13.06 22.95 0.41
CA THR A 313 -14.23 23.71 0.87
C THR A 313 -15.39 22.81 1.26
N GLY A 314 -16.47 23.41 1.81
CA GLY A 314 -17.72 22.73 2.15
C GLY A 314 -17.66 21.93 3.44
N THR A 315 -18.67 21.11 3.68
CA THR A 315 -18.87 20.31 4.91
C THR A 315 -17.71 19.34 5.19
N TYR A 316 -17.07 18.85 4.13
CA TYR A 316 -15.98 17.89 4.21
C TYR A 316 -14.59 18.51 4.02
N LYS A 317 -14.47 19.84 4.25
CA LYS A 317 -13.16 20.52 4.18
C LYS A 317 -12.15 19.82 5.07
N GLY A 318 -10.97 19.52 4.49
CA GLY A 318 -9.91 18.83 5.21
C GLY A 318 -9.89 17.29 5.02
N TYR A 319 -10.99 16.70 4.57
CA TYR A 319 -11.06 15.25 4.25
C TYR A 319 -10.34 14.94 2.94
N PRO A 320 -10.10 13.66 2.63
CA PRO A 320 -9.70 13.26 1.28
C PRO A 320 -10.69 13.80 0.24
N PHE A 321 -10.18 14.39 -0.84
CA PHE A 321 -11.00 14.91 -1.93
C PHE A 321 -11.43 13.76 -2.82
N ARG A 322 -12.54 13.16 -2.48
CA ARG A 322 -13.10 11.97 -3.10
C ARG A 322 -13.58 12.20 -4.54
N SER A 323 -13.59 11.15 -5.34
CA SER A 323 -14.14 11.17 -6.70
C SER A 323 -15.66 11.29 -6.74
N TRP A 324 -16.34 10.62 -5.82
CA TRP A 324 -17.80 10.46 -5.85
C TRP A 324 -18.46 11.14 -4.66
N SER A 325 -19.40 12.04 -4.92
CA SER A 325 -20.18 12.70 -3.88
C SER A 325 -21.54 13.15 -4.42
N ASN A 326 -22.57 13.12 -3.56
CA ASN A 326 -23.91 13.60 -3.89
C ASN A 326 -24.49 13.01 -5.19
N GLY A 327 -24.21 11.73 -5.48
CA GLY A 327 -24.69 11.07 -6.70
C GLY A 327 -23.99 11.50 -8.00
N GLY A 328 -22.83 12.14 -7.90
CA GLY A 328 -22.10 12.63 -9.05
C GLY A 328 -20.58 12.57 -8.90
N PHE A 329 -19.87 12.89 -9.98
CA PHE A 329 -18.43 13.01 -10.00
C PHE A 329 -17.99 14.40 -9.51
N SER A 330 -17.19 14.44 -8.47
CA SER A 330 -16.70 15.69 -7.86
C SER A 330 -15.39 16.20 -8.47
N ASN A 331 -14.85 15.50 -9.47
CA ASN A 331 -13.54 15.75 -10.04
C ASN A 331 -12.39 15.64 -9.02
N GLY A 332 -12.62 14.90 -7.93
CA GLY A 332 -11.62 14.58 -6.91
C GLY A 332 -10.80 13.34 -7.26
N PHE A 333 -10.23 12.74 -6.24
CA PHE A 333 -9.28 11.63 -6.35
C PHE A 333 -9.83 10.34 -5.72
N SER A 334 -9.73 10.19 -4.41
CA SER A 334 -10.26 9.08 -3.64
C SER A 334 -10.69 9.55 -2.25
N ASP A 335 -11.60 8.83 -1.61
CA ASP A 335 -11.95 9.01 -0.20
C ASP A 335 -10.91 8.42 0.77
N HIS A 336 -9.78 7.94 0.22
CA HIS A 336 -8.61 7.49 0.94
C HIS A 336 -7.35 8.26 0.52
N PHE A 337 -6.47 8.56 1.46
CA PHE A 337 -5.10 8.97 1.17
C PHE A 337 -4.22 7.75 0.94
N PRO A 338 -3.35 7.74 -0.09
CA PRO A 338 -2.37 6.68 -0.27
C PRO A 338 -1.40 6.57 0.90
N VAL A 339 -0.90 5.37 1.13
CA VAL A 339 0.19 5.12 2.08
C VAL A 339 1.42 4.57 1.37
N TYR A 340 2.59 4.84 1.93
CA TYR A 340 3.84 4.37 1.35
C TYR A 340 4.89 4.04 2.39
N VAL A 341 5.86 3.23 1.99
CA VAL A 341 7.11 3.01 2.70
C VAL A 341 8.28 3.22 1.73
N TYR A 342 9.33 3.84 2.22
CA TYR A 342 10.63 3.87 1.55
C TYR A 342 11.47 2.71 2.03
N ILE A 343 12.14 2.06 1.11
CA ILE A 343 13.15 1.04 1.35
C ILE A 343 14.47 1.46 0.74
N ILE A 344 15.57 1.14 1.42
CA ILE A 344 16.91 1.54 1.00
C ILE A 344 17.85 0.34 0.96
N LYS A 345 18.81 0.38 0.05
CA LYS A 345 19.90 -0.57 -0.11
C LYS A 345 21.18 0.18 -0.43
N GLU A 346 22.31 -0.18 0.18
CA GLU A 346 23.61 0.37 -0.15
C GLU A 346 24.03 -0.08 -1.56
N VAL A 347 24.57 0.84 -2.32
CA VAL A 347 25.10 0.59 -3.67
C VAL A 347 26.61 0.78 -3.59
N ASN A 348 27.37 -0.29 -3.90
CA ASN A 348 28.82 -0.25 -4.00
C ASN A 348 29.24 0.44 -5.28
#